data_44998ec2c2fe0f3012c0e0dda220bc5e
#
_entry.id   44998ec2c2fe0f3012c0e0dda220bc5e
#
_cell.length_a   1.000
_cell.length_b   1.000
_cell.length_c   1.000
_cell.angle_alpha   90.00
_cell.angle_beta   90.00
_cell.angle_gamma   90.00
#
_symmetry.space_group_name_H-M   'P 1'
#
loop_
_entity.id
_entity.type
_entity.pdbx_description
1 polymer ?
#
loop_
_entity_poly.entity_id
_entity_poly.type
_entity_poly.pdbx_seq_one_letter_code
_entity_poly.pdbx_strand_id
1 'polypeptide(L)'
;MLCGEKTPSGVIVWFQINGWMDTSLMQRYIDYLNDIRVKNRTRKNSAMLVYDSFREHLKESIKERFRDSGVYLAVIPGGLTSKCQPLDVSINKPFKDRLQKEWHSWMASGGAGETASGNLRRVSLSDVCL
;
A
#
# COMPACT_ATOMS: atom_id res chain seq x y z
N MET A 1 -12.29 -11.03 -0.27
CA MET A 1 -11.53 -11.60 -1.38
C MET A 1 -12.53 -11.84 -2.49
N LEU A 2 -12.38 -11.18 -3.62
CA LEU A 2 -13.19 -11.52 -4.79
C LEU A 2 -12.73 -12.92 -5.24
N CYS A 3 -13.64 -13.84 -5.30
CA CYS A 3 -13.37 -15.25 -5.56
C CYS A 3 -12.71 -15.42 -6.94
N GLY A 4 -11.48 -15.93 -6.99
CA GLY A 4 -10.78 -16.28 -8.23
C GLY A 4 -9.71 -15.32 -8.75
N GLU A 5 -9.53 -14.16 -8.16
CA GLU A 5 -8.44 -13.24 -8.56
C GLU A 5 -7.09 -13.66 -7.97
N LYS A 6 -6.07 -13.78 -8.84
CA LYS A 6 -4.69 -14.10 -8.44
C LYS A 6 -3.88 -12.81 -8.37
N THR A 7 -3.21 -12.59 -7.24
CA THR A 7 -2.22 -11.51 -7.14
C THR A 7 -0.88 -11.96 -7.72
N PRO A 8 -0.14 -11.09 -8.41
CA PRO A 8 1.21 -11.39 -8.89
C PRO A 8 2.15 -11.77 -7.75
N SER A 9 3.19 -12.54 -8.07
CA SER A 9 4.24 -12.85 -7.11
C SER A 9 4.93 -11.58 -6.61
N GLY A 10 5.12 -11.48 -5.30
CA GLY A 10 5.75 -10.31 -4.67
C GLY A 10 4.79 -9.17 -4.33
N VAL A 11 3.52 -9.26 -4.72
CA VAL A 11 2.49 -8.28 -4.35
C VAL A 11 1.60 -8.85 -3.25
N ILE A 12 1.41 -8.07 -2.19
CA ILE A 12 0.48 -8.41 -1.11
C ILE A 12 -0.68 -7.41 -1.15
N VAL A 13 -1.88 -7.92 -1.26
CA VAL A 13 -3.10 -7.11 -1.29
C VAL A 13 -3.92 -7.40 -0.05
N TRP A 14 -4.26 -6.35 0.66
CA TRP A 14 -5.17 -6.41 1.79
C TRP A 14 -6.40 -5.57 1.51
N PHE A 15 -7.52 -6.02 2.02
CA PHE A 15 -8.81 -5.38 1.84
C PHE A 15 -9.38 -4.89 3.16
N GLN A 16 -10.05 -3.77 3.10
CA GLN A 16 -10.82 -3.19 4.18
C GLN A 16 -12.16 -2.71 3.60
N ILE A 17 -13.25 -2.89 4.34
CA ILE A 17 -14.62 -2.64 3.86
C ILE A 17 -14.80 -1.21 3.33
N ASN A 18 -14.23 -0.23 4.03
CA ASN A 18 -14.35 1.18 3.65
C ASN A 18 -13.19 1.68 2.76
N GLY A 19 -12.23 0.80 2.41
CA GLY A 19 -11.07 1.16 1.60
C GLY A 19 -10.02 2.05 2.30
N TRP A 20 -10.16 2.29 3.61
CA TRP A 20 -9.22 3.11 4.39
C TRP A 20 -8.42 2.28 5.38
N MET A 21 -7.21 2.71 5.68
CA MET A 21 -6.39 2.10 6.73
C MET A 21 -7.10 2.24 8.09
N ASP A 22 -7.33 1.13 8.77
CA ASP A 22 -7.85 1.08 10.13
C ASP A 22 -6.83 0.46 11.11
N THR A 23 -7.20 0.42 12.38
CA THR A 23 -6.32 -0.12 13.44
C THR A 23 -5.97 -1.59 13.18
N SER A 24 -6.92 -2.40 12.72
CA SER A 24 -6.71 -3.83 12.46
C SER A 24 -5.73 -4.04 11.30
N LEU A 25 -5.92 -3.30 10.21
CA LEU A 25 -5.02 -3.36 9.06
C LEU A 25 -3.63 -2.84 9.40
N MET A 26 -3.52 -1.81 10.25
CA MET A 26 -2.24 -1.30 10.74
C MET A 26 -1.52 -2.32 11.62
N GLN A 27 -2.22 -3.04 12.49
CA GLN A 27 -1.64 -4.11 13.28
C GLN A 27 -1.09 -5.24 12.40
N ARG A 28 -1.85 -5.63 11.39
CA ARG A 28 -1.42 -6.62 10.40
C ARG A 28 -0.18 -6.17 9.63
N TYR A 29 -0.09 -4.88 9.31
CA TYR A 29 1.09 -4.30 8.67
C TYR A 29 2.33 -4.37 9.57
N ILE A 30 2.18 -4.11 10.87
CA ILE A 30 3.29 -4.24 11.85
C ILE A 30 3.77 -5.68 11.91
N ASP A 31 2.88 -6.65 11.96
CA ASP A 31 3.24 -8.08 11.97
C ASP A 31 4.00 -8.47 10.70
N TYR A 32 3.51 -8.03 9.55
CA TYR A 32 4.20 -8.24 8.27
C TYR A 32 5.61 -7.62 8.23
N LEU A 33 5.78 -6.38 8.72
CA LEU A 33 7.11 -5.77 8.83
C LEU A 33 8.04 -6.56 9.73
N ASN A 34 7.54 -7.05 10.86
CA ASN A 34 8.33 -7.86 11.78
C ASN A 34 8.76 -9.19 11.12
N ASP A 35 7.87 -9.85 10.39
CA ASP A 35 8.19 -11.07 9.67
C ASP A 35 9.27 -10.86 8.60
N ILE A 36 9.19 -9.76 7.85
CA ILE A 36 10.23 -9.38 6.88
C ILE A 36 11.57 -9.14 7.59
N ARG A 37 11.57 -8.42 8.71
CA ARG A 37 12.79 -8.14 9.48
C ARG A 37 13.42 -9.41 10.04
N VAL A 38 12.61 -10.39 10.44
CA VAL A 38 13.08 -11.71 10.85
C VAL A 38 13.71 -12.46 9.67
N LYS A 39 13.01 -12.54 8.54
CA LYS A 39 13.49 -13.21 7.32
C LYS A 39 14.81 -12.61 6.84
N ASN A 40 14.94 -11.31 6.85
CA ASN A 40 16.15 -10.60 6.41
C ASN A 40 17.23 -10.50 7.50
N ARG A 41 17.04 -11.14 8.66
CA ARG A 41 17.97 -11.09 9.82
C ARG A 41 18.24 -9.65 10.32
N THR A 42 17.35 -8.72 10.09
CA THR A 42 17.49 -7.30 10.48
C THR A 42 16.72 -6.94 11.75
N ARG A 43 16.08 -7.91 12.41
CA ARG A 43 15.27 -7.66 13.61
C ARG A 43 16.04 -6.98 14.75
N LYS A 44 17.34 -7.27 14.87
CA LYS A 44 18.19 -6.64 15.90
C LYS A 44 18.61 -5.22 15.58
N ASN A 45 18.47 -4.79 14.34
CA ASN A 45 18.81 -3.45 13.91
C ASN A 45 17.67 -2.50 14.23
N SER A 46 17.98 -1.28 14.64
CA SER A 46 16.97 -0.22 14.75
C SER A 46 16.41 0.09 13.37
N ALA A 47 15.11 0.31 13.30
CA ALA A 47 14.44 0.72 12.08
C ALA A 47 13.63 2.00 12.34
N MET A 48 13.42 2.80 11.33
CA MET A 48 12.57 3.99 11.39
C MET A 48 11.48 3.88 10.34
N LEU A 49 10.24 4.16 10.75
CA LEU A 49 9.10 4.31 9.86
C LEU A 49 8.70 5.77 9.81
N VAL A 50 8.71 6.33 8.60
CA VAL A 50 8.23 7.69 8.33
C VAL A 50 6.81 7.61 7.78
N TYR A 51 5.87 8.30 8.39
CA TYR A 51 4.47 8.29 7.96
C TYR A 51 3.78 9.62 8.26
N ASP A 52 2.60 9.83 7.66
CA ASP A 52 1.82 11.04 7.85
C ASP A 52 1.06 11.07 9.19
N SER A 53 0.47 12.22 9.52
CA SER A 53 -0.31 12.42 10.73
C SER A 53 -1.75 11.87 10.63
N PHE A 54 -2.00 10.84 9.84
CA PHE A 54 -3.32 10.21 9.77
C PHE A 54 -3.75 9.66 11.14
N ARG A 55 -5.00 9.90 11.52
CA ARG A 55 -5.49 9.61 12.88
C ARG A 55 -5.22 8.19 13.36
N GLU A 56 -5.42 7.19 12.50
CA GLU A 56 -5.22 5.79 12.87
C GLU A 56 -3.75 5.45 13.19
N HIS A 57 -2.82 6.15 12.54
CA HIS A 57 -1.38 6.01 12.79
C HIS A 57 -0.96 6.57 14.16
N LEU A 58 -1.74 7.49 14.71
CA LEU A 58 -1.41 8.21 15.96
C LEU A 58 -1.96 7.52 17.21
N LYS A 59 -2.74 6.44 17.06
CA LYS A 59 -3.26 5.70 18.22
C LYS A 59 -2.13 5.15 19.08
N GLU A 60 -2.23 5.34 20.40
CA GLU A 60 -1.16 4.93 21.31
C GLU A 60 -0.86 3.43 21.24
N SER A 61 -1.89 2.59 21.12
CA SER A 61 -1.72 1.15 20.93
C SER A 61 -0.89 0.76 19.70
N ILE A 62 -0.96 1.53 18.64
CA ILE A 62 -0.14 1.34 17.44
C ILE A 62 1.31 1.78 17.69
N LYS A 63 1.50 2.93 18.35
CA LYS A 63 2.83 3.44 18.70
C LYS A 63 3.58 2.50 19.64
N GLU A 64 2.89 1.98 20.67
CA GLU A 64 3.45 1.00 21.60
C GLU A 64 3.92 -0.24 20.86
N ARG A 65 3.09 -0.80 19.98
CA ARG A 65 3.42 -1.98 19.21
C ARG A 65 4.61 -1.79 18.27
N PHE A 66 4.79 -0.61 17.66
CA PHE A 66 5.99 -0.28 16.90
C PHE A 66 7.22 -0.18 17.81
N ARG A 67 7.08 0.45 18.98
CA ARG A 67 8.15 0.57 19.99
C ARG A 67 8.64 -0.81 20.43
N ASP A 68 7.71 -1.72 20.75
CA ASP A 68 8.01 -3.10 21.14
C ASP A 68 8.69 -3.90 20.02
N SER A 69 8.41 -3.52 18.78
CA SER A 69 9.05 -4.08 17.59
C SER A 69 10.44 -3.48 17.28
N GLY A 70 10.92 -2.51 18.08
CA GLY A 70 12.17 -1.81 17.82
C GLY A 70 12.13 -0.93 16.57
N VAL A 71 10.97 -0.33 16.30
CA VAL A 71 10.78 0.60 15.18
C VAL A 71 10.49 1.98 15.73
N TYR A 72 11.34 2.94 15.38
CA TYR A 72 11.13 4.35 15.69
C TYR A 72 10.16 4.98 14.70
N LEU A 73 9.26 5.80 15.21
CA LEU A 73 8.24 6.46 14.40
C LEU A 73 8.61 7.93 14.18
N ALA A 74 8.66 8.34 12.93
CA ALA A 74 8.80 9.73 12.53
C ALA A 74 7.50 10.19 11.87
N VAL A 75 6.75 11.05 12.57
CA VAL A 75 5.46 11.55 12.10
C VAL A 75 5.66 12.85 11.34
N ILE A 76 5.20 12.91 10.11
CA ILE A 76 5.19 14.14 9.31
C ILE A 76 3.96 14.96 9.72
N PRO A 77 4.13 16.21 10.19
CA PRO A 77 3.00 17.06 10.55
C PRO A 77 2.05 17.29 9.38
N GLY A 78 0.75 17.47 9.70
CA GLY A 78 -0.25 17.79 8.69
C GLY A 78 0.10 19.03 7.88
N GLY A 79 -0.20 19.01 6.59
CA GLY A 79 0.12 20.09 5.65
C GLY A 79 1.56 20.05 5.08
N LEU A 80 2.44 19.17 5.57
CA LEU A 80 3.80 19.04 5.05
C LEU A 80 4.01 17.78 4.20
N THR A 81 2.99 16.98 3.97
CA THR A 81 3.05 15.72 3.22
C THR A 81 3.71 15.89 1.86
N SER A 82 3.28 16.87 1.07
CA SER A 82 3.82 17.14 -0.27
C SER A 82 5.28 17.59 -0.29
N LYS A 83 5.81 18.06 0.84
CA LYS A 83 7.19 18.59 0.96
C LYS A 83 8.14 17.61 1.66
N CYS A 84 7.64 16.85 2.61
CA CYS A 84 8.48 16.08 3.52
C CYS A 84 8.23 14.56 3.45
N GLN A 85 7.10 14.11 2.88
CA GLN A 85 6.84 12.67 2.78
C GLN A 85 7.65 12.08 1.62
N PRO A 86 8.61 11.17 1.86
CA PRO A 86 9.52 10.68 0.82
C PRO A 86 8.79 10.04 -0.36
N LEU A 87 7.68 9.35 -0.10
CA LEU A 87 6.87 8.72 -1.14
C LEU A 87 6.24 9.76 -2.06
N ASP A 88 5.68 10.84 -1.51
CA ASP A 88 5.00 11.87 -2.31
C ASP A 88 6.00 12.76 -3.06
N VAL A 89 7.17 13.00 -2.48
CA VAL A 89 8.21 13.84 -3.08
C VAL A 89 8.89 13.16 -4.27
N SER A 90 9.16 11.84 -4.19
CA SER A 90 10.05 11.19 -5.17
C SER A 90 9.53 9.90 -5.78
N ILE A 91 8.61 9.20 -5.14
CA ILE A 91 8.20 7.84 -5.58
C ILE A 91 6.80 7.82 -6.20
N ASN A 92 5.84 8.48 -5.57
CA ASN A 92 4.43 8.37 -5.97
C ASN A 92 4.18 8.91 -7.38
N LYS A 93 4.83 10.00 -7.77
CA LYS A 93 4.62 10.56 -9.11
C LYS A 93 5.14 9.64 -10.20
N PRO A 94 6.42 9.22 -10.22
CA PRO A 94 6.92 8.27 -11.22
C PRO A 94 6.13 6.96 -11.25
N PHE A 95 5.70 6.46 -10.09
CA PHE A 95 4.88 5.26 -10.00
C PHE A 95 3.52 5.45 -10.65
N LYS A 96 2.81 6.54 -10.34
CA LYS A 96 1.52 6.86 -10.95
C LYS A 96 1.62 7.09 -12.45
N ASP A 97 2.65 7.80 -12.90
CA ASP A 97 2.90 8.06 -14.33
C ASP A 97 3.11 6.74 -15.09
N ARG A 98 3.87 5.81 -14.51
CA ARG A 98 4.11 4.50 -15.11
C ARG A 98 2.85 3.64 -15.10
N LEU A 99 2.12 3.59 -13.99
CA LEU A 99 0.87 2.87 -13.90
C LEU A 99 -0.16 3.40 -14.92
N GLN A 100 -0.26 4.72 -15.07
CA GLN A 100 -1.15 5.34 -16.03
C GLN A 100 -0.75 5.00 -17.49
N LYS A 101 0.54 4.97 -17.78
CA LYS A 101 1.04 4.57 -19.11
C LYS A 101 0.67 3.11 -19.43
N GLU A 102 0.93 2.19 -18.50
CA GLU A 102 0.57 0.78 -18.67
C GLU A 102 -0.95 0.61 -18.81
N TRP A 103 -1.72 1.32 -18.00
CA TRP A 103 -3.17 1.35 -18.09
C TRP A 103 -3.67 1.81 -19.47
N HIS A 104 -3.14 2.91 -20.00
CA HIS A 104 -3.50 3.38 -21.34
C HIS A 104 -3.14 2.38 -22.42
N SER A 105 -1.97 1.77 -22.34
CA SER A 105 -1.52 0.74 -23.27
C SER A 105 -2.45 -0.48 -23.25
N TRP A 106 -2.80 -0.95 -22.06
CA TRP A 106 -3.70 -2.06 -21.85
C TRP A 106 -5.13 -1.76 -22.37
N MET A 107 -5.64 -0.57 -22.09
CA MET A 107 -6.95 -0.14 -22.61
C MET A 107 -6.94 -0.05 -24.15
N ALA A 108 -5.89 0.51 -24.74
CA ALA A 108 -5.73 0.64 -26.20
C ALA A 108 -5.64 -0.73 -26.90
N SER A 109 -5.10 -1.75 -26.21
CA SER A 109 -5.05 -3.13 -26.71
C SER A 109 -6.36 -3.92 -26.53
N GLY A 110 -7.43 -3.30 -26.02
CA GLY A 110 -8.70 -3.95 -25.77
C GLY A 110 -8.72 -4.82 -24.50
N GLY A 111 -7.81 -4.57 -23.56
CA GLY A 111 -7.56 -5.43 -22.40
C GLY A 111 -8.77 -5.69 -21.49
N ALA A 112 -9.69 -4.72 -21.34
CA ALA A 112 -10.89 -4.91 -20.53
C ALA A 112 -11.97 -5.75 -21.24
N GLY A 113 -11.97 -5.76 -22.59
CA GLY A 113 -13.09 -6.29 -23.37
C GLY A 113 -14.37 -5.49 -23.14
N GLU A 114 -15.43 -5.91 -23.81
CA GLU A 114 -16.75 -5.29 -23.70
C GLU A 114 -17.76 -6.24 -23.07
N THR A 115 -18.77 -5.67 -22.43
CA THR A 115 -19.96 -6.41 -22.01
C THR A 115 -20.86 -6.66 -23.21
N ALA A 116 -21.83 -7.55 -23.10
CA ALA A 116 -22.82 -7.81 -24.14
C ALA A 116 -23.62 -6.55 -24.56
N SER A 117 -23.62 -5.51 -23.74
CA SER A 117 -24.26 -4.20 -24.00
C SER A 117 -23.29 -3.16 -24.57
N GLY A 118 -22.06 -3.52 -24.97
CA GLY A 118 -21.06 -2.62 -25.55
C GLY A 118 -20.36 -1.67 -24.57
N ASN A 119 -20.51 -1.89 -23.27
CA ASN A 119 -19.79 -1.12 -22.26
C ASN A 119 -18.47 -1.81 -21.91
N LEU A 120 -17.44 -1.04 -21.60
CA LEU A 120 -16.18 -1.60 -21.10
C LEU A 120 -16.41 -2.43 -19.81
N ARG A 121 -15.82 -3.60 -19.75
CA ARG A 121 -15.87 -4.43 -18.54
C ARG A 121 -15.12 -3.76 -17.40
N ARG A 122 -15.62 -4.00 -16.18
CA ARG A 122 -14.90 -3.59 -14.98
C ARG A 122 -13.59 -4.38 -14.91
N VAL A 123 -12.50 -3.66 -14.72
CA VAL A 123 -11.16 -4.22 -14.60
C VAL A 123 -11.04 -5.03 -13.31
N SER A 124 -10.41 -6.18 -13.40
CA SER A 124 -10.11 -7.01 -12.24
C SER A 124 -8.84 -6.50 -11.52
N LEU A 125 -8.65 -6.92 -10.27
CA LEU A 125 -7.45 -6.58 -9.52
C LEU A 125 -6.19 -7.18 -10.17
N SER A 126 -6.32 -8.38 -10.73
CA SER A 126 -5.23 -9.06 -11.45
C SER A 126 -4.79 -8.29 -12.69
N ASP A 127 -5.69 -7.61 -13.39
CA ASP A 127 -5.36 -6.80 -14.57
C ASP A 127 -4.60 -5.51 -14.20
N VAL A 128 -4.81 -5.00 -12.98
CA VAL A 128 -4.14 -3.77 -12.50
C VAL A 128 -2.75 -4.06 -11.97
N CYS A 129 -2.48 -5.28 -11.52
CA CYS A 129 -1.22 -5.67 -10.89
C CYS A 129 -0.20 -6.30 -11.84
N LEU A 130 -0.42 -6.23 -13.16
CA LEU A 130 0.56 -6.63 -14.17
C LEU A 130 1.65 -5.56 -14.27
#